data_bae92bb5a7c2a2bcab4655ff47aa7b36
#
_entry.id   bae92bb5a7c2a2bcab4655ff47aa7b36
#
_cell.length_a   1.000
_cell.length_b   1.000
_cell.length_c   1.000
_cell.angle_alpha   90.00
_cell.angle_beta   90.00
_cell.angle_gamma   90.00
#
_symmetry.space_group_name_H-M   'P 1'
#
loop_
_entity.id
_entity.type
_entity.pdbx_description
1 polymer ?
#
loop_
_entity_poly.entity_id
_entity_poly.type
_entity_poly.pdbx_seq_one_letter_code
_entity_poly.pdbx_strand_id
1 'polypeptide(L)'
;MKPFLRAIFLTYCSLLSAFSCSACASEQNGPWPSWLGQILQQSTEQAWKRHSNAEYIDFVPRSEYPKVWVLVSRSSSAYDTALNTLLAVYKQELSNATFRVFLLPESDEKLKLWLQQVEKNADLIYTLGSTAMVQVHKLYAGGKLPVVTVNAKDPVLLGLTSSYQSSGNNFAFTSLNLPADVTLSFLLRFKPEMKQLGILYAKSNTSAYLTQFLPLKEEAEKNGVQVVAFEVDENSEQGKLATVLTQQLQVMSGEDPQLNQSVLWLTGSSSLLDRVAEINAQADKLPLLTVVPEVVNGRQDSALMSVGVSFVNNANQAAFYGIQILRGNIEPSALPVGVLSPPDISISFQQAARVKAQIPFSLIEMASDIYAENGERIRADGMSMESEAP
;
A
#
# COMPACT_ATOMS: atom_id res chain seq x y z
N MET A 1 24.04 -3.66 98.07
CA MET A 1 22.85 -2.80 98.05
C MET A 1 22.64 -2.25 96.66
N LYS A 2 21.47 -2.43 96.18
CA LYS A 2 20.99 -2.01 94.82
C LYS A 2 21.31 -0.56 94.48
N PRO A 3 21.54 -0.24 93.21
CA PRO A 3 20.42 0.28 92.44
C PRO A 3 20.39 0.02 90.95
N PHE A 4 19.20 -0.06 90.47
CA PHE A 4 18.55 0.51 89.29
C PHE A 4 19.21 0.45 87.94
N LEU A 5 18.82 -0.62 87.25
CA LEU A 5 18.72 -0.61 85.81
C LEU A 5 17.47 0.19 85.36
N ARG A 6 17.63 1.32 84.75
CA ARG A 6 16.58 1.96 83.98
C ARG A 6 16.90 1.70 82.52
N ALA A 7 16.11 0.83 81.98
CA ALA A 7 16.05 0.58 80.55
C ALA A 7 15.64 1.87 79.84
N ILE A 8 16.50 2.34 78.95
CA ILE A 8 16.19 3.33 77.93
C ILE A 8 15.58 2.54 76.81
N PHE A 9 14.27 2.47 76.76
CA PHE A 9 13.51 2.17 75.58
C PHE A 9 13.59 3.41 74.70
N LEU A 10 14.68 3.56 73.95
CA LEU A 10 14.78 4.45 72.83
C LEU A 10 14.00 3.82 71.71
N THR A 11 12.83 4.35 71.53
CA THR A 11 11.99 4.29 70.39
C THR A 11 12.82 4.39 69.08
N TYR A 12 13.10 3.26 68.54
CA TYR A 12 13.48 3.14 67.14
C TYR A 12 12.18 3.22 66.28
N CYS A 13 11.51 4.38 66.40
CA CYS A 13 10.59 4.83 65.37
C CYS A 13 11.40 5.41 64.18
N SER A 14 12.28 4.62 63.65
CA SER A 14 12.83 4.81 62.35
C SER A 14 11.69 4.63 61.37
N LEU A 15 11.29 5.67 60.78
CA LEU A 15 11.66 6.03 59.43
C LEU A 15 11.76 4.82 58.47
N LEU A 16 10.73 4.02 58.45
CA LEU A 16 10.27 3.40 57.24
C LEU A 16 9.54 4.50 56.43
N SER A 17 10.31 5.50 56.00
CA SER A 17 10.02 6.20 54.77
C SER A 17 9.87 5.11 53.73
N ALA A 18 8.63 4.72 53.54
CA ALA A 18 8.25 4.06 52.33
C ALA A 18 8.70 4.97 51.17
N PHE A 19 9.90 4.75 50.70
CA PHE A 19 10.21 5.03 49.31
C PHE A 19 9.25 4.15 48.54
N SER A 20 8.04 4.69 48.34
CA SER A 20 7.26 4.38 47.18
C SER A 20 8.13 4.81 46.02
N CYS A 21 9.08 3.97 45.67
CA CYS A 21 9.66 3.95 44.38
C CYS A 21 8.47 3.67 43.46
N SER A 22 7.78 4.75 43.06
CA SER A 22 7.05 4.72 41.82
C SER A 22 8.11 4.28 40.83
N ALA A 23 8.17 2.97 40.63
CA ALA A 23 8.79 2.43 39.45
C ALA A 23 8.10 3.18 38.28
N CYS A 24 8.68 4.29 37.85
CA CYS A 24 8.60 4.69 36.49
C CYS A 24 9.02 3.44 35.73
N ALA A 25 8.06 2.61 35.35
CA ALA A 25 8.28 1.64 34.35
C ALA A 25 8.84 2.47 33.17
N SER A 26 10.15 2.42 33.00
CA SER A 26 10.78 2.92 31.81
C SER A 26 10.03 2.23 30.71
N GLU A 27 9.24 3.00 29.95
CA GLU A 27 8.57 2.52 28.76
C GLU A 27 9.67 1.93 27.88
N GLN A 28 9.92 0.63 28.04
CA GLN A 28 10.86 -0.09 27.21
C GLN A 28 10.19 -0.18 25.84
N ASN A 29 10.58 0.71 24.96
CA ASN A 29 10.28 0.55 23.55
C ASN A 29 10.83 -0.81 23.15
N GLY A 30 9.96 -1.78 22.88
CA GLY A 30 10.34 -3.08 22.37
C GLY A 30 11.08 -2.95 21.04
N PRO A 31 11.72 -4.01 20.56
CA PRO A 31 12.44 -3.97 19.29
C PRO A 31 11.47 -3.62 18.14
N TRP A 32 11.96 -2.87 17.16
CA TRP A 32 11.19 -2.56 15.95
C TRP A 32 10.84 -3.86 15.21
N PRO A 33 9.56 -4.10 14.87
CA PRO A 33 9.16 -5.32 14.18
C PRO A 33 9.83 -5.44 12.82
N SER A 34 10.37 -6.62 12.51
CA SER A 34 11.08 -6.87 11.22
C SER A 34 10.16 -6.81 9.99
N TRP A 35 8.84 -6.88 10.20
CA TRP A 35 7.82 -6.81 9.16
C TRP A 35 7.34 -5.37 8.85
N LEU A 36 7.84 -4.35 9.57
CA LEU A 36 7.62 -2.92 9.28
C LEU A 36 8.89 -2.26 8.73
N GLY A 37 8.72 -1.34 7.77
CA GLY A 37 9.83 -0.60 7.17
C GLY A 37 10.52 0.36 8.15
N GLN A 38 11.82 0.49 8.04
CA GLN A 38 12.64 1.35 8.88
C GLN A 38 12.30 2.85 8.76
N ILE A 39 11.75 3.26 7.61
CA ILE A 39 11.35 4.65 7.38
C ILE A 39 10.27 5.10 8.37
N LEU A 40 9.36 4.22 8.77
CA LEU A 40 8.34 4.51 9.78
C LEU A 40 8.92 4.74 11.16
N GLN A 41 10.03 4.08 11.47
CA GLN A 41 10.70 4.28 12.75
C GLN A 41 11.15 5.73 12.93
N GLN A 42 11.71 6.33 11.89
CA GLN A 42 12.20 7.71 11.92
C GLN A 42 11.06 8.73 11.83
N SER A 43 10.11 8.53 10.91
CA SER A 43 9.04 9.50 10.64
C SER A 43 8.04 9.63 11.81
N THR A 44 7.86 8.59 12.62
CA THR A 44 6.87 8.60 13.72
C THR A 44 7.46 8.96 15.08
N GLU A 45 8.78 9.02 15.22
CA GLU A 45 9.47 9.14 16.51
C GLU A 45 9.10 10.40 17.33
N GLN A 46 8.89 11.52 16.66
CA GLN A 46 8.57 12.80 17.33
C GLN A 46 7.09 12.95 17.70
N ALA A 47 6.19 12.24 17.03
CA ALA A 47 4.75 12.46 17.11
C ALA A 47 4.02 11.40 17.95
N TRP A 48 4.58 10.21 18.07
CA TRP A 48 3.92 9.05 18.61
C TRP A 48 4.79 8.35 19.67
N LYS A 49 4.19 8.02 20.82
CA LYS A 49 4.79 7.03 21.72
C LYS A 49 4.61 5.65 21.12
N ARG A 50 5.64 4.81 21.19
CA ARG A 50 5.63 3.47 20.60
C ARG A 50 5.80 2.41 21.70
N HIS A 51 4.97 1.36 21.60
CA HIS A 51 5.13 0.14 22.41
C HIS A 51 5.05 -1.04 21.46
N SER A 52 6.09 -1.86 21.36
CA SER A 52 6.16 -2.97 20.43
C SER A 52 6.51 -4.31 21.08
N ASN A 53 6.02 -5.39 20.48
CA ASN A 53 6.45 -6.76 20.74
C ASN A 53 6.54 -7.53 19.40
N ALA A 54 6.64 -8.87 19.43
CA ALA A 54 6.75 -9.68 18.22
C ALA A 54 5.49 -9.67 17.33
N GLU A 55 4.31 -9.37 17.90
CA GLU A 55 3.02 -9.51 17.20
C GLU A 55 2.45 -8.16 16.75
N TYR A 56 2.74 -7.07 17.45
CA TYR A 56 2.18 -5.75 17.14
C TYR A 56 3.10 -4.61 17.56
N ILE A 57 2.78 -3.42 17.05
CA ILE A 57 3.31 -2.14 17.52
C ILE A 57 2.16 -1.16 17.74
N ASP A 58 2.20 -0.47 18.89
CA ASP A 58 1.31 0.64 19.20
C ASP A 58 1.97 1.98 18.86
N PHE A 59 1.21 2.85 18.23
CA PHE A 59 1.51 4.27 18.06
C PHE A 59 0.50 5.06 18.89
N VAL A 60 0.93 5.58 20.04
CA VAL A 60 0.04 6.21 21.02
C VAL A 60 0.32 7.70 21.11
N PRO A 61 -0.64 8.60 20.80
CA PRO A 61 -0.50 10.02 21.08
C PRO A 61 -0.61 10.30 22.60
N ARG A 62 -0.47 11.54 22.99
CA ARG A 62 -0.54 11.92 24.41
C ARG A 62 -1.90 11.70 25.08
N SER A 63 -2.97 11.66 24.29
CA SER A 63 -4.33 11.36 24.77
C SER A 63 -4.86 10.12 24.05
N GLU A 64 -5.41 9.17 24.81
CA GLU A 64 -6.01 7.94 24.28
C GLU A 64 -7.44 8.20 23.84
N TYR A 65 -7.74 8.21 22.57
CA TYR A 65 -9.08 8.16 21.97
C TYR A 65 -9.12 8.84 20.63
N PRO A 66 -9.74 8.24 19.58
CA PRO A 66 -10.26 6.87 19.52
C PRO A 66 -9.16 5.81 19.27
N LYS A 67 -9.52 4.53 19.37
CA LYS A 67 -8.62 3.39 19.23
C LYS A 67 -8.75 2.75 17.86
N VAL A 68 -7.69 2.80 17.08
CA VAL A 68 -7.62 2.29 15.72
C VAL A 68 -6.69 1.08 15.67
N TRP A 69 -7.20 -0.07 15.23
CA TRP A 69 -6.38 -1.25 15.03
C TRP A 69 -6.14 -1.48 13.53
N VAL A 70 -4.89 -1.76 13.19
CA VAL A 70 -4.43 -1.91 11.81
C VAL A 70 -3.92 -3.32 11.60
N LEU A 71 -4.41 -4.00 10.56
CA LEU A 71 -4.00 -5.33 10.18
C LEU A 71 -3.27 -5.28 8.83
N VAL A 72 -1.96 -5.56 8.85
CA VAL A 72 -1.08 -5.50 7.67
C VAL A 72 -0.97 -6.89 7.06
N SER A 73 -1.20 -7.02 5.75
CA SER A 73 -1.17 -8.30 5.04
C SER A 73 0.18 -9.02 5.13
N ARG A 74 1.29 -8.27 5.01
CA ARG A 74 2.68 -8.75 5.01
C ARG A 74 3.64 -7.56 4.97
N SER A 75 4.95 -7.79 5.04
CA SER A 75 5.95 -6.75 4.79
C SER A 75 5.86 -6.26 3.33
N SER A 76 5.82 -4.93 3.16
CA SER A 76 5.84 -4.28 1.84
C SER A 76 6.04 -2.76 2.00
N SER A 77 6.91 -2.16 1.17
CA SER A 77 7.11 -0.72 1.12
C SER A 77 5.81 0.07 0.83
N ALA A 78 4.90 -0.50 0.04
CA ALA A 78 3.57 0.05 -0.22
C ALA A 78 2.73 0.20 1.06
N TYR A 79 2.82 -0.78 1.96
CA TYR A 79 2.07 -0.74 3.22
C TYR A 79 2.73 0.16 4.26
N ASP A 80 4.06 0.26 4.24
CA ASP A 80 4.80 1.22 5.05
C ASP A 80 4.43 2.66 4.67
N THR A 81 4.38 2.96 3.37
CA THR A 81 3.92 4.24 2.82
C THR A 81 2.49 4.55 3.25
N ALA A 82 1.58 3.57 3.12
CA ALA A 82 0.18 3.74 3.52
C ALA A 82 0.04 4.01 5.01
N LEU A 83 0.72 3.25 5.86
CA LEU A 83 0.67 3.44 7.31
C LEU A 83 1.25 4.79 7.72
N ASN A 84 2.38 5.19 7.14
CA ASN A 84 2.96 6.51 7.38
C ASN A 84 1.99 7.64 7.01
N THR A 85 1.33 7.53 5.86
CA THR A 85 0.32 8.48 5.40
C THR A 85 -0.87 8.54 6.34
N LEU A 86 -1.43 7.39 6.74
CA LEU A 86 -2.51 7.32 7.73
C LEU A 86 -2.13 8.07 9.01
N LEU A 87 -0.96 7.76 9.59
CA LEU A 87 -0.48 8.40 10.82
C LEU A 87 -0.30 9.91 10.65
N ALA A 88 0.20 10.37 9.51
CA ALA A 88 0.38 11.79 9.22
C ALA A 88 -0.97 12.53 9.14
N VAL A 89 -1.95 11.97 8.42
CA VAL A 89 -3.29 12.56 8.30
C VAL A 89 -4.00 12.58 9.66
N TYR A 90 -3.97 11.50 10.40
CA TYR A 90 -4.58 11.46 11.74
C TYR A 90 -3.92 12.41 12.71
N LYS A 91 -2.61 12.61 12.63
CA LYS A 91 -1.92 13.62 13.45
C LYS A 91 -2.47 15.02 13.24
N GLN A 92 -2.87 15.36 12.02
CA GLN A 92 -3.43 16.67 11.67
C GLN A 92 -4.92 16.75 12.00
N GLU A 93 -5.70 15.72 11.64
CA GLU A 93 -7.15 15.75 11.64
C GLU A 93 -7.80 15.18 12.92
N LEU A 94 -7.15 14.20 13.57
CA LEU A 94 -7.67 13.51 14.74
C LEU A 94 -6.51 13.09 15.66
N SER A 95 -5.79 14.08 16.20
CA SER A 95 -4.49 13.93 16.86
C SER A 95 -4.50 13.10 18.15
N ASN A 96 -5.68 12.82 18.72
CA ASN A 96 -5.87 12.00 19.92
C ASN A 96 -6.15 10.51 19.60
N ALA A 97 -6.20 10.11 18.34
CA ALA A 97 -6.37 8.71 17.98
C ALA A 97 -5.13 7.89 18.34
N THR A 98 -5.35 6.67 18.86
CA THR A 98 -4.28 5.69 19.12
C THR A 98 -4.28 4.62 18.05
N PHE A 99 -3.09 4.13 17.68
CA PHE A 99 -2.95 3.08 16.68
C PHE A 99 -2.24 1.87 17.26
N ARG A 100 -2.81 0.68 17.01
CA ARG A 100 -2.17 -0.60 17.25
C ARG A 100 -2.09 -1.39 15.95
N VAL A 101 -0.88 -1.77 15.57
CA VAL A 101 -0.59 -2.39 14.27
C VAL A 101 -0.19 -3.85 14.46
N PHE A 102 -0.83 -4.72 13.69
CA PHE A 102 -0.62 -6.16 13.72
C PHE A 102 -0.26 -6.69 12.33
N LEU A 103 0.50 -7.76 12.30
CA LEU A 103 0.65 -8.58 11.11
C LEU A 103 -0.55 -9.53 11.00
N LEU A 104 -1.01 -9.78 9.77
CA LEU A 104 -2.08 -10.73 9.49
C LEU A 104 -1.71 -12.13 10.00
N PRO A 105 -2.55 -12.75 10.85
CA PRO A 105 -2.31 -14.10 11.34
C PRO A 105 -2.33 -15.14 10.20
N GLU A 106 -1.55 -16.20 10.37
CA GLU A 106 -1.37 -17.25 9.35
C GLU A 106 -2.61 -18.16 9.16
N SER A 107 -3.54 -18.19 10.14
CA SER A 107 -4.74 -19.04 10.04
C SER A 107 -6.03 -18.31 10.37
N ASP A 108 -7.14 -18.78 9.79
CA ASP A 108 -8.48 -18.26 10.05
C ASP A 108 -8.87 -18.33 11.53
N GLU A 109 -8.39 -19.35 12.28
CA GLU A 109 -8.67 -19.51 13.71
C GLU A 109 -7.99 -18.40 14.52
N LYS A 110 -6.72 -18.12 14.25
CA LYS A 110 -5.99 -17.02 14.90
C LYS A 110 -6.61 -15.66 14.54
N LEU A 111 -7.04 -15.49 13.29
CA LEU A 111 -7.70 -14.27 12.85
C LEU A 111 -9.06 -14.07 13.54
N LYS A 112 -9.85 -15.13 13.72
CA LYS A 112 -11.11 -15.07 14.49
C LYS A 112 -10.88 -14.65 15.94
N LEU A 113 -9.85 -15.19 16.60
CA LEU A 113 -9.49 -14.78 17.96
C LEU A 113 -9.06 -13.32 18.02
N TRP A 114 -8.30 -12.85 17.03
CA TRP A 114 -7.92 -11.45 16.91
C TRP A 114 -9.15 -10.54 16.72
N LEU A 115 -10.09 -10.93 15.86
CA LEU A 115 -11.34 -10.19 15.64
C LEU A 115 -12.19 -10.08 16.91
N GLN A 116 -12.26 -11.13 17.73
CA GLN A 116 -12.94 -11.10 19.04
C GLN A 116 -12.26 -10.15 20.02
N GLN A 117 -10.95 -10.00 19.96
CA GLN A 117 -10.20 -9.06 20.80
C GLN A 117 -10.40 -7.62 20.31
N VAL A 118 -10.36 -7.40 19.00
CA VAL A 118 -10.51 -6.07 18.44
C VAL A 118 -11.87 -5.47 18.73
N GLU A 119 -12.95 -6.25 18.65
CA GLU A 119 -14.30 -5.79 18.98
C GLU A 119 -14.46 -5.22 20.42
N LYS A 120 -13.61 -5.65 21.33
CA LYS A 120 -13.63 -5.20 22.74
C LYS A 120 -12.71 -4.00 23.02
N ASN A 121 -11.75 -3.74 22.13
CA ASN A 121 -10.63 -2.86 22.43
C ASN A 121 -10.40 -1.76 21.40
N ALA A 122 -11.11 -1.76 20.27
CA ALA A 122 -10.96 -0.78 19.21
C ALA A 122 -12.29 -0.15 18.81
N ASP A 123 -12.22 0.96 18.11
CA ASP A 123 -13.36 1.69 17.55
C ASP A 123 -13.39 1.58 16.02
N LEU A 124 -12.25 1.23 15.39
CA LEU A 124 -12.12 1.10 13.94
C LEU A 124 -10.99 0.13 13.60
N ILE A 125 -11.16 -0.61 12.49
CA ILE A 125 -10.17 -1.50 11.90
C ILE A 125 -9.73 -0.93 10.55
N TYR A 126 -8.40 -0.87 10.31
CA TYR A 126 -7.84 -0.76 8.97
C TYR A 126 -7.29 -2.10 8.51
N THR A 127 -7.53 -2.48 7.26
CA THR A 127 -6.85 -3.58 6.60
C THR A 127 -5.94 -3.05 5.50
N LEU A 128 -4.63 -3.29 5.61
CA LEU A 128 -3.64 -2.88 4.60
C LEU A 128 -3.34 -4.05 3.66
N GLY A 129 -3.75 -3.85 2.40
CA GLY A 129 -3.56 -4.80 1.31
C GLY A 129 -4.70 -5.81 1.13
N SER A 130 -4.77 -6.37 -0.07
CA SER A 130 -5.89 -7.21 -0.50
C SER A 130 -6.06 -8.50 0.30
N THR A 131 -4.96 -9.11 0.77
CA THR A 131 -5.04 -10.35 1.55
C THR A 131 -5.74 -10.13 2.88
N ALA A 132 -5.35 -9.08 3.64
CA ALA A 132 -6.01 -8.73 4.89
C ALA A 132 -7.48 -8.35 4.65
N MET A 133 -7.75 -7.55 3.62
CA MET A 133 -9.11 -7.17 3.24
C MET A 133 -10.00 -8.40 2.99
N VAL A 134 -9.56 -9.33 2.14
CA VAL A 134 -10.34 -10.53 1.76
C VAL A 134 -10.57 -11.44 2.96
N GLN A 135 -9.52 -11.70 3.77
CA GLN A 135 -9.65 -12.60 4.91
C GLN A 135 -10.51 -12.01 6.03
N VAL A 136 -10.35 -10.70 6.32
CA VAL A 136 -11.21 -10.02 7.31
C VAL A 136 -12.65 -9.96 6.80
N HIS A 137 -12.88 -9.65 5.52
CA HIS A 137 -14.22 -9.64 4.96
C HIS A 137 -14.91 -11.01 5.05
N LYS A 138 -14.20 -12.09 4.69
CA LYS A 138 -14.71 -13.46 4.80
C LYS A 138 -15.23 -13.81 6.21
N LEU A 139 -14.58 -13.29 7.25
CA LEU A 139 -14.86 -13.67 8.65
C LEU A 139 -15.65 -12.61 9.43
N TYR A 140 -15.72 -11.37 8.92
CA TYR A 140 -16.20 -10.24 9.71
C TYR A 140 -17.17 -9.30 8.97
N ALA A 141 -17.57 -9.60 7.72
CA ALA A 141 -18.58 -8.82 7.04
C ALA A 141 -19.91 -8.86 7.83
N GLY A 142 -20.49 -7.69 8.12
CA GLY A 142 -21.65 -7.53 9.01
C GLY A 142 -21.27 -7.49 10.50
N GLY A 143 -19.99 -7.43 10.85
CA GLY A 143 -19.51 -7.26 12.23
C GLY A 143 -19.82 -5.88 12.82
N LYS A 144 -19.53 -5.71 14.12
CA LYS A 144 -19.91 -4.50 14.86
C LYS A 144 -19.03 -3.29 14.56
N LEU A 145 -17.72 -3.52 14.36
CA LEU A 145 -16.80 -2.42 14.12
C LEU A 145 -16.72 -2.08 12.64
N PRO A 146 -16.56 -0.79 12.32
CA PRO A 146 -16.25 -0.36 10.97
C PRO A 146 -14.86 -0.89 10.54
N VAL A 147 -14.76 -1.29 9.28
CA VAL A 147 -13.51 -1.72 8.65
C VAL A 147 -13.25 -0.84 7.43
N VAL A 148 -12.09 -0.19 7.39
CA VAL A 148 -11.66 0.60 6.23
C VAL A 148 -10.50 -0.12 5.54
N THR A 149 -10.57 -0.26 4.22
CA THR A 149 -9.51 -0.91 3.44
C THR A 149 -8.54 0.09 2.85
N VAL A 150 -7.26 -0.26 2.81
CA VAL A 150 -6.17 0.62 2.35
C VAL A 150 -5.23 -0.16 1.45
N ASN A 151 -4.81 0.45 0.35
CA ASN A 151 -3.87 -0.14 -0.62
C ASN A 151 -4.27 -1.57 -1.02
N ALA A 152 -5.56 -1.75 -1.25
CA ALA A 152 -6.17 -3.00 -1.66
C ALA A 152 -6.69 -2.94 -3.10
N LYS A 153 -6.90 -4.10 -3.70
CA LYS A 153 -7.47 -4.25 -5.04
C LYS A 153 -8.98 -4.05 -5.01
N ASP A 154 -9.57 -3.94 -6.18
CA ASP A 154 -10.99 -3.67 -6.38
C ASP A 154 -11.90 -4.69 -5.67
N PRO A 155 -12.75 -4.25 -4.72
CA PRO A 155 -13.60 -5.15 -3.94
C PRO A 155 -14.77 -5.72 -4.74
N VAL A 156 -15.21 -5.04 -5.81
CA VAL A 156 -16.29 -5.52 -6.66
C VAL A 156 -15.80 -6.67 -7.53
N LEU A 157 -14.64 -6.51 -8.16
CA LEU A 157 -14.01 -7.55 -8.96
C LEU A 157 -13.55 -8.75 -8.12
N LEU A 158 -13.29 -8.54 -6.83
CA LEU A 158 -13.01 -9.63 -5.88
C LEU A 158 -14.28 -10.27 -5.28
N GLY A 159 -15.46 -9.80 -5.66
CA GLY A 159 -16.74 -10.33 -5.17
C GLY A 159 -17.04 -10.03 -3.68
N LEU A 160 -16.40 -9.02 -3.09
CA LEU A 160 -16.61 -8.64 -1.69
C LEU A 160 -17.84 -7.71 -1.53
N THR A 161 -18.20 -7.02 -2.58
CA THR A 161 -19.44 -6.23 -2.71
C THR A 161 -19.94 -6.30 -4.14
N SER A 162 -21.25 -6.07 -4.33
CA SER A 162 -21.87 -6.08 -5.66
C SER A 162 -21.95 -4.68 -6.29
N SER A 163 -21.57 -3.63 -5.56
CA SER A 163 -21.77 -2.25 -6.00
C SER A 163 -20.58 -1.35 -5.63
N TYR A 164 -20.26 -0.44 -6.52
CA TYR A 164 -19.32 0.66 -6.23
C TYR A 164 -19.92 1.76 -5.37
N GLN A 165 -21.27 1.83 -5.27
CA GLN A 165 -21.95 2.91 -4.56
C GLN A 165 -21.99 2.70 -3.05
N SER A 166 -21.92 1.46 -2.59
CA SER A 166 -22.02 1.13 -1.17
C SER A 166 -21.62 -0.32 -0.94
N SER A 167 -21.03 -0.61 0.20
CA SER A 167 -20.73 -1.99 0.61
C SER A 167 -21.95 -2.72 1.15
N GLY A 168 -22.94 -1.99 1.65
CA GLY A 168 -24.11 -2.53 2.34
C GLY A 168 -23.82 -3.17 3.71
N ASN A 169 -22.62 -3.03 4.24
CA ASN A 169 -22.20 -3.61 5.52
C ASN A 169 -21.19 -2.70 6.26
N ASN A 170 -20.47 -3.26 7.24
CA ASN A 170 -19.51 -2.54 8.08
C ASN A 170 -18.18 -2.19 7.38
N PHE A 171 -18.03 -2.44 6.07
CA PHE A 171 -16.82 -2.12 5.31
C PHE A 171 -16.97 -0.81 4.55
N ALA A 172 -15.90 0.01 4.58
CA ALA A 172 -15.65 1.12 3.68
C ALA A 172 -14.43 0.77 2.83
N PHE A 173 -14.66 0.56 1.55
CA PHE A 173 -13.61 0.11 0.63
C PHE A 173 -12.93 1.29 -0.07
N THR A 174 -11.59 1.20 -0.22
CA THR A 174 -10.84 1.95 -1.21
C THR A 174 -10.20 1.00 -2.22
N SER A 175 -9.89 1.46 -3.43
CA SER A 175 -9.36 0.64 -4.50
C SER A 175 -8.11 1.27 -5.13
N LEU A 176 -7.08 0.45 -5.37
CA LEU A 176 -5.91 0.81 -6.19
C LEU A 176 -6.15 0.56 -7.69
N ASN A 177 -7.31 0.03 -8.05
CA ASN A 177 -7.59 -0.29 -9.45
C ASN A 177 -8.25 0.88 -10.17
N LEU A 178 -7.80 1.12 -11.39
CA LEU A 178 -8.57 1.85 -12.38
C LEU A 178 -9.47 0.88 -13.16
N PRO A 179 -10.60 1.36 -13.70
CA PRO A 179 -11.37 0.60 -14.69
C PRO A 179 -10.50 0.21 -15.89
N ALA A 180 -10.76 -0.98 -16.46
CA ALA A 180 -9.93 -1.53 -17.53
C ALA A 180 -10.00 -0.69 -18.81
N ASP A 181 -11.17 -0.16 -19.14
CA ASP A 181 -11.40 0.76 -20.27
C ASP A 181 -10.61 2.07 -20.12
N VAL A 182 -10.56 2.61 -18.90
CA VAL A 182 -9.73 3.78 -18.60
C VAL A 182 -8.26 3.44 -18.79
N THR A 183 -7.79 2.33 -18.22
CA THR A 183 -6.40 1.87 -18.39
C THR A 183 -6.04 1.70 -19.87
N LEU A 184 -6.87 0.99 -20.63
CA LEU A 184 -6.64 0.78 -22.06
C LEU A 184 -6.65 2.11 -22.83
N SER A 185 -7.55 3.03 -22.51
CA SER A 185 -7.60 4.36 -23.14
C SER A 185 -6.27 5.12 -22.99
N PHE A 186 -5.64 5.06 -21.81
CA PHE A 186 -4.32 5.65 -21.60
C PHE A 186 -3.22 4.92 -22.37
N LEU A 187 -3.25 3.59 -22.43
CA LEU A 187 -2.30 2.80 -23.22
C LEU A 187 -2.40 3.13 -24.72
N LEU A 188 -3.61 3.22 -25.26
CA LEU A 188 -3.85 3.61 -26.65
C LEU A 188 -3.53 5.09 -26.92
N ARG A 189 -3.65 5.96 -25.92
CA ARG A 189 -3.18 7.35 -26.04
C ARG A 189 -1.66 7.42 -26.07
N PHE A 190 -0.97 6.61 -25.27
CA PHE A 190 0.49 6.50 -25.31
C PHE A 190 0.99 5.92 -26.64
N LYS A 191 0.34 4.88 -27.16
CA LYS A 191 0.70 4.18 -28.39
C LYS A 191 -0.56 3.89 -29.22
N PRO A 192 -1.00 4.84 -30.09
CA PRO A 192 -2.25 4.69 -30.87
C PRO A 192 -2.25 3.50 -31.84
N GLU A 193 -1.08 3.13 -32.33
CA GLU A 193 -0.89 1.99 -33.25
C GLU A 193 -0.61 0.66 -32.53
N MET A 194 -0.85 0.58 -31.22
CA MET A 194 -0.61 -0.63 -30.43
C MET A 194 -1.44 -1.80 -30.94
N LYS A 195 -0.77 -2.91 -31.27
CA LYS A 195 -1.39 -4.18 -31.66
C LYS A 195 -1.20 -5.28 -30.66
N GLN A 196 -0.14 -5.20 -29.84
CA GLN A 196 0.16 -6.19 -28.84
C GLN A 196 0.37 -5.56 -27.46
N LEU A 197 -0.22 -6.17 -26.45
CA LEU A 197 -0.07 -5.82 -25.06
C LEU A 197 0.45 -7.04 -24.28
N GLY A 198 1.71 -7.00 -23.86
CA GLY A 198 2.23 -7.95 -22.88
C GLY A 198 1.73 -7.56 -21.48
N ILE A 199 1.09 -8.46 -20.76
CA ILE A 199 0.66 -8.19 -19.38
C ILE A 199 1.43 -9.10 -18.43
N LEU A 200 2.27 -8.48 -17.56
CA LEU A 200 3.15 -9.16 -16.63
C LEU A 200 2.52 -9.19 -15.22
N TYR A 201 2.35 -10.39 -14.70
CA TYR A 201 1.77 -10.63 -13.37
C TYR A 201 2.36 -11.85 -12.68
N ALA A 202 2.32 -11.87 -11.34
CA ALA A 202 2.73 -13.03 -10.55
C ALA A 202 1.53 -13.97 -10.36
N LYS A 203 1.70 -15.25 -10.66
CA LYS A 203 0.69 -16.31 -10.49
C LYS A 203 0.19 -16.41 -9.04
N SER A 204 1.08 -16.21 -8.07
CA SER A 204 0.74 -16.20 -6.65
C SER A 204 -0.15 -15.02 -6.23
N ASN A 205 -0.26 -13.98 -7.07
CA ASN A 205 -1.08 -12.79 -6.77
C ASN A 205 -2.46 -12.90 -7.44
N THR A 206 -3.32 -13.75 -6.89
CA THR A 206 -4.69 -13.96 -7.39
C THR A 206 -5.49 -12.65 -7.50
N SER A 207 -5.30 -11.70 -6.57
CA SER A 207 -6.01 -10.43 -6.62
C SER A 207 -5.59 -9.59 -7.83
N ALA A 208 -4.31 -9.51 -8.18
CA ALA A 208 -3.86 -8.83 -9.39
C ALA A 208 -4.33 -9.55 -10.67
N TYR A 209 -4.35 -10.87 -10.66
CA TYR A 209 -4.90 -11.65 -11.77
C TYR A 209 -6.38 -11.32 -12.02
N LEU A 210 -7.22 -11.39 -10.99
CA LEU A 210 -8.67 -11.19 -11.11
C LEU A 210 -9.05 -9.73 -11.39
N THR A 211 -8.30 -8.77 -10.87
CA THR A 211 -8.73 -7.36 -10.90
C THR A 211 -7.94 -6.48 -11.87
N GLN A 212 -6.81 -6.95 -12.38
CA GLN A 212 -5.97 -6.18 -13.30
C GLN A 212 -5.68 -6.94 -14.60
N PHE A 213 -5.27 -8.21 -14.52
CA PHE A 213 -4.98 -8.98 -15.73
C PHE A 213 -6.24 -9.31 -16.53
N LEU A 214 -7.20 -10.02 -15.95
CA LEU A 214 -8.40 -10.48 -16.66
C LEU A 214 -9.21 -9.33 -17.25
N PRO A 215 -9.59 -8.26 -16.50
CA PRO A 215 -10.37 -7.18 -17.08
C PRO A 215 -9.64 -6.42 -18.19
N LEU A 216 -8.32 -6.17 -18.03
CA LEU A 216 -7.55 -5.48 -19.03
C LEU A 216 -7.37 -6.34 -20.31
N LYS A 217 -7.17 -7.66 -20.14
CA LYS A 217 -7.11 -8.60 -21.25
C LYS A 217 -8.41 -8.57 -22.06
N GLU A 218 -9.55 -8.74 -21.40
CA GLU A 218 -10.86 -8.73 -22.04
C GLU A 218 -11.13 -7.41 -22.80
N GLU A 219 -10.83 -6.28 -22.17
CA GLU A 219 -11.02 -4.96 -22.79
C GLU A 219 -10.06 -4.73 -23.95
N ALA A 220 -8.79 -5.14 -23.84
CA ALA A 220 -7.81 -5.02 -24.91
C ALA A 220 -8.19 -5.87 -26.14
N GLU A 221 -8.56 -7.14 -25.93
CA GLU A 221 -8.98 -8.06 -27.01
C GLU A 221 -10.26 -7.59 -27.72
N LYS A 222 -11.23 -7.06 -26.95
CA LYS A 222 -12.44 -6.43 -27.50
C LYS A 222 -12.14 -5.23 -28.41
N ASN A 223 -11.06 -4.52 -28.15
CA ASN A 223 -10.58 -3.38 -28.94
C ASN A 223 -9.54 -3.77 -30.00
N GLY A 224 -9.38 -5.07 -30.30
CA GLY A 224 -8.51 -5.57 -31.38
C GLY A 224 -7.01 -5.58 -31.01
N VAL A 225 -6.65 -5.44 -29.73
CA VAL A 225 -5.28 -5.54 -29.25
C VAL A 225 -5.04 -6.97 -28.76
N GLN A 226 -4.06 -7.66 -29.36
CA GLN A 226 -3.66 -9.00 -28.94
C GLN A 226 -2.98 -8.95 -27.57
N VAL A 227 -3.37 -9.82 -26.65
CA VAL A 227 -2.77 -9.89 -25.32
C VAL A 227 -1.84 -11.10 -25.23
N VAL A 228 -0.61 -10.85 -24.77
CA VAL A 228 0.37 -11.86 -24.43
C VAL A 228 0.54 -11.90 -22.91
N ALA A 229 0.20 -13.04 -22.29
CA ALA A 229 0.29 -13.21 -20.85
C ALA A 229 1.72 -13.55 -20.42
N PHE A 230 2.28 -12.74 -19.54
CA PHE A 230 3.57 -12.97 -18.88
C PHE A 230 3.31 -13.44 -17.43
N GLU A 231 2.88 -14.71 -17.29
CA GLU A 231 2.62 -15.31 -15.98
C GLU A 231 3.91 -15.76 -15.31
N VAL A 232 4.29 -15.14 -14.22
CA VAL A 232 5.49 -15.48 -13.44
C VAL A 232 5.12 -16.39 -12.28
N ASP A 233 5.73 -17.58 -12.24
CA ASP A 233 5.61 -18.57 -11.15
C ASP A 233 7.00 -18.95 -10.65
N GLU A 234 7.49 -18.28 -9.62
CA GLU A 234 8.83 -18.50 -9.05
C GLU A 234 9.02 -19.91 -8.46
N ASN A 235 7.95 -20.71 -8.33
CA ASN A 235 8.01 -22.10 -7.85
C ASN A 235 8.32 -23.10 -8.97
N SER A 236 8.38 -22.68 -10.23
CA SER A 236 8.71 -23.53 -11.36
C SER A 236 9.83 -22.92 -12.20
N GLU A 237 10.73 -23.75 -12.75
CA GLU A 237 11.85 -23.28 -13.60
C GLU A 237 11.34 -22.56 -14.87
N GLN A 238 10.24 -23.04 -15.46
CA GLN A 238 9.63 -22.46 -16.65
C GLN A 238 8.90 -21.16 -16.32
N GLY A 239 8.45 -20.98 -15.08
CA GLY A 239 7.73 -19.81 -14.62
C GLY A 239 8.62 -18.71 -14.06
N LYS A 240 9.92 -18.89 -13.93
CA LYS A 240 10.84 -17.85 -13.46
C LYS A 240 10.78 -16.64 -14.38
N LEU A 241 10.87 -15.45 -13.80
CA LEU A 241 10.76 -14.16 -14.52
C LEU A 241 11.63 -14.12 -15.78
N ALA A 242 12.90 -14.48 -15.68
CA ALA A 242 13.82 -14.47 -16.82
C ALA A 242 13.38 -15.39 -17.96
N THR A 243 12.92 -16.59 -17.63
CA THR A 243 12.41 -17.58 -18.60
C THR A 243 11.15 -17.07 -19.27
N VAL A 244 10.18 -16.58 -18.49
CA VAL A 244 8.91 -16.05 -18.99
C VAL A 244 9.15 -14.85 -19.92
N LEU A 245 10.01 -13.91 -19.51
CA LEU A 245 10.35 -12.75 -20.34
C LEU A 245 10.94 -13.21 -21.68
N THR A 246 11.95 -14.08 -21.66
CA THR A 246 12.58 -14.59 -22.89
C THR A 246 11.57 -15.24 -23.84
N GLN A 247 10.73 -16.13 -23.31
CA GLN A 247 9.75 -16.88 -24.13
C GLN A 247 8.67 -15.98 -24.69
N GLN A 248 8.07 -15.12 -23.85
CA GLN A 248 6.94 -14.30 -24.28
C GLN A 248 7.38 -13.13 -25.19
N LEU A 249 8.59 -12.59 -24.98
CA LEU A 249 9.18 -11.61 -25.92
C LEU A 249 9.43 -12.23 -27.30
N GLN A 250 9.83 -13.50 -27.34
CA GLN A 250 9.96 -14.22 -28.62
C GLN A 250 8.61 -14.39 -29.32
N VAL A 251 7.54 -14.69 -28.57
CA VAL A 251 6.16 -14.74 -29.12
C VAL A 251 5.76 -13.38 -29.68
N MET A 252 5.95 -12.29 -28.94
CA MET A 252 5.62 -10.93 -29.39
C MET A 252 6.44 -10.54 -30.63
N SER A 253 7.73 -10.88 -30.67
CA SER A 253 8.60 -10.59 -31.83
C SER A 253 8.24 -11.37 -33.06
N GLY A 254 7.52 -12.48 -32.97
CA GLY A 254 7.01 -13.24 -34.10
C GLY A 254 5.98 -12.45 -34.91
N GLU A 255 5.14 -11.69 -34.27
CA GLU A 255 4.09 -10.85 -34.89
C GLU A 255 4.58 -9.40 -35.10
N ASP A 256 5.43 -8.86 -34.23
CA ASP A 256 6.01 -7.52 -34.35
C ASP A 256 7.55 -7.59 -34.16
N PRO A 257 8.30 -7.90 -35.27
CA PRO A 257 9.74 -8.16 -35.16
C PRO A 257 10.59 -7.03 -34.57
N GLN A 258 10.12 -5.80 -34.61
CA GLN A 258 10.78 -4.64 -34.05
C GLN A 258 10.15 -4.18 -32.73
N LEU A 259 9.08 -4.82 -32.30
CA LEU A 259 8.27 -4.46 -31.10
C LEU A 259 7.77 -3.00 -31.12
N ASN A 260 7.61 -2.44 -32.33
CA ASN A 260 7.23 -1.03 -32.49
C ASN A 260 5.74 -0.79 -32.21
N GLN A 261 4.89 -1.83 -32.28
CA GLN A 261 3.45 -1.77 -32.00
C GLN A 261 3.09 -2.53 -30.73
N SER A 262 4.08 -2.70 -29.84
CA SER A 262 3.97 -3.50 -28.63
C SER A 262 4.26 -2.66 -27.38
N VAL A 263 3.61 -3.01 -26.28
CA VAL A 263 3.80 -2.41 -24.93
C VAL A 263 3.84 -3.53 -23.91
N LEU A 264 4.66 -3.38 -22.86
CA LEU A 264 4.66 -4.25 -21.68
C LEU A 264 4.00 -3.53 -20.52
N TRP A 265 2.97 -4.13 -19.94
CA TRP A 265 2.23 -3.62 -18.80
C TRP A 265 2.50 -4.47 -17.56
N LEU A 266 3.02 -3.84 -16.50
CA LEU A 266 3.27 -4.47 -15.22
C LEU A 266 2.11 -4.22 -14.27
N THR A 267 1.47 -5.29 -13.79
CA THR A 267 0.41 -5.22 -12.78
C THR A 267 0.99 -4.86 -11.40
N GLY A 268 0.12 -4.52 -10.45
CA GLY A 268 0.51 -4.28 -9.05
C GLY A 268 0.88 -5.56 -8.28
N SER A 269 1.63 -6.46 -8.91
CA SER A 269 2.19 -7.66 -8.28
C SER A 269 3.50 -7.31 -7.59
N SER A 270 3.45 -7.07 -6.28
CA SER A 270 4.56 -6.50 -5.52
C SER A 270 5.86 -7.30 -5.59
N SER A 271 5.82 -8.62 -5.77
CA SER A 271 7.03 -9.42 -6.01
C SER A 271 7.74 -9.12 -7.34
N LEU A 272 7.05 -8.46 -8.27
CA LEU A 272 7.59 -8.05 -9.56
C LEU A 272 7.95 -6.56 -9.58
N LEU A 273 7.31 -5.73 -8.76
CA LEU A 273 7.60 -4.29 -8.68
C LEU A 273 9.04 -4.03 -8.24
N ASP A 274 9.60 -4.88 -7.38
CA ASP A 274 10.99 -4.78 -6.92
C ASP A 274 12.01 -5.29 -7.98
N ARG A 275 11.54 -5.83 -9.12
CA ARG A 275 12.36 -6.43 -10.18
C ARG A 275 12.30 -5.65 -11.50
N VAL A 276 11.91 -4.39 -11.46
CA VAL A 276 11.80 -3.54 -12.68
C VAL A 276 13.13 -3.41 -13.43
N ALA A 277 14.26 -3.35 -12.72
CA ALA A 277 15.57 -3.35 -13.36
C ALA A 277 15.82 -4.60 -14.23
N GLU A 278 15.48 -5.77 -13.70
CA GLU A 278 15.60 -7.05 -14.42
C GLU A 278 14.64 -7.12 -15.62
N ILE A 279 13.40 -6.65 -15.43
CA ILE A 279 12.39 -6.59 -16.49
C ILE A 279 12.90 -5.70 -17.63
N ASN A 280 13.37 -4.49 -17.31
CA ASN A 280 13.90 -3.55 -18.30
C ASN A 280 15.13 -4.09 -19.03
N ALA A 281 16.03 -4.79 -18.33
CA ALA A 281 17.23 -5.36 -18.94
C ALA A 281 16.91 -6.42 -20.01
N GLN A 282 15.84 -7.19 -19.80
CA GLN A 282 15.42 -8.24 -20.74
C GLN A 282 14.43 -7.73 -21.81
N ALA A 283 13.56 -6.80 -21.43
CA ALA A 283 12.56 -6.22 -22.33
C ALA A 283 13.15 -5.16 -23.29
N ASP A 284 14.39 -4.79 -23.11
CA ASP A 284 15.25 -3.83 -23.83
C ASP A 284 14.51 -2.73 -24.64
N LYS A 285 13.83 -3.10 -25.70
CA LYS A 285 13.14 -2.18 -26.64
C LYS A 285 11.69 -1.90 -26.29
N LEU A 286 11.05 -2.72 -25.43
CA LEU A 286 9.66 -2.51 -25.06
C LEU A 286 9.52 -1.39 -24.02
N PRO A 287 8.60 -0.45 -24.24
CA PRO A 287 8.21 0.46 -23.19
C PRO A 287 7.52 -0.31 -22.05
N LEU A 288 8.08 -0.23 -20.85
CA LEU A 288 7.49 -0.80 -19.65
C LEU A 288 6.59 0.25 -18.99
N LEU A 289 5.28 -0.01 -18.98
CA LEU A 289 4.29 0.78 -18.28
C LEU A 289 3.74 0.00 -17.08
N THR A 290 3.17 0.70 -16.10
CA THR A 290 2.69 0.06 -14.88
C THR A 290 1.46 0.77 -14.29
N VAL A 291 0.72 0.05 -13.45
CA VAL A 291 -0.39 0.58 -12.66
C VAL A 291 0.08 1.26 -11.36
N VAL A 292 1.38 1.23 -11.04
CA VAL A 292 1.92 1.72 -9.76
C VAL A 292 2.80 2.95 -9.98
N PRO A 293 2.33 4.16 -9.63
CA PRO A 293 3.08 5.41 -9.80
C PRO A 293 4.46 5.40 -9.16
N GLU A 294 4.59 4.81 -7.97
CA GLU A 294 5.84 4.78 -7.19
C GLU A 294 6.98 3.98 -7.87
N VAL A 295 6.66 3.19 -8.88
CA VAL A 295 7.66 2.44 -9.68
C VAL A 295 8.28 3.30 -10.77
N VAL A 296 7.70 4.47 -11.06
CA VAL A 296 8.27 5.48 -11.95
C VAL A 296 9.03 6.49 -11.11
N ASN A 297 10.31 6.60 -11.34
CA ASN A 297 11.22 7.46 -10.57
C ASN A 297 12.39 7.93 -11.47
N GLY A 298 13.28 8.74 -10.93
CA GLY A 298 14.44 9.26 -11.67
C GLY A 298 15.62 8.30 -11.79
N ARG A 299 15.46 7.01 -11.48
CA ARG A 299 16.56 6.03 -11.52
C ARG A 299 16.52 5.20 -12.80
N GLN A 300 17.64 4.54 -13.09
CA GLN A 300 17.78 3.69 -14.27
C GLN A 300 16.88 2.43 -14.22
N ASP A 301 16.47 2.02 -13.01
CA ASP A 301 15.60 0.87 -12.75
C ASP A 301 14.09 1.23 -12.71
N SER A 302 13.72 2.40 -13.24
CA SER A 302 12.34 2.89 -13.30
C SER A 302 11.52 2.26 -14.42
N ALA A 303 10.19 2.15 -14.26
CA ALA A 303 9.30 2.03 -15.40
C ALA A 303 9.25 3.36 -16.19
N LEU A 304 8.80 3.30 -17.46
CA LEU A 304 8.72 4.48 -18.31
C LEU A 304 7.56 5.39 -17.91
N MET A 305 6.41 4.82 -17.69
CA MET A 305 5.19 5.56 -17.33
C MET A 305 4.29 4.71 -16.45
N SER A 306 3.60 5.36 -15.54
CA SER A 306 2.50 4.76 -14.80
C SER A 306 1.19 5.47 -15.10
N VAL A 307 0.10 4.71 -15.00
CA VAL A 307 -1.26 5.22 -14.92
C VAL A 307 -1.98 4.41 -13.85
N GLY A 308 -2.21 5.00 -12.69
CA GLY A 308 -2.70 4.25 -11.55
C GLY A 308 -3.20 5.14 -10.41
N VAL A 309 -3.21 4.56 -9.23
CA VAL A 309 -3.51 5.25 -7.98
C VAL A 309 -2.30 5.12 -7.08
N SER A 310 -1.75 6.24 -6.61
CA SER A 310 -0.61 6.21 -5.70
C SER A 310 -1.01 5.64 -4.33
N PHE A 311 -0.05 5.00 -3.67
CA PHE A 311 -0.26 4.46 -2.34
C PHE A 311 -0.60 5.55 -1.32
N VAL A 312 -0.04 6.74 -1.51
CA VAL A 312 -0.28 7.93 -0.69
C VAL A 312 -1.72 8.41 -0.88
N ASN A 313 -2.18 8.60 -2.13
CA ASN A 313 -3.52 9.11 -2.41
C ASN A 313 -4.62 8.13 -1.95
N ASN A 314 -4.41 6.82 -2.14
CA ASN A 314 -5.32 5.82 -1.61
C ASN A 314 -5.38 5.84 -0.08
N ALA A 315 -4.23 5.97 0.58
CA ALA A 315 -4.17 6.04 2.04
C ALA A 315 -4.79 7.34 2.59
N ASN A 316 -4.63 8.47 1.91
CA ASN A 316 -5.32 9.72 2.25
C ASN A 316 -6.85 9.56 2.21
N GLN A 317 -7.37 8.94 1.15
CA GLN A 317 -8.80 8.66 1.03
C GLN A 317 -9.30 7.72 2.13
N ALA A 318 -8.54 6.66 2.42
CA ALA A 318 -8.87 5.74 3.50
C ALA A 318 -8.82 6.42 4.88
N ALA A 319 -7.84 7.28 5.13
CA ALA A 319 -7.77 8.09 6.35
C ALA A 319 -8.99 8.98 6.50
N PHE A 320 -9.38 9.66 5.41
CA PHE A 320 -10.59 10.49 5.38
C PHE A 320 -11.83 9.66 5.72
N TYR A 321 -12.02 8.48 5.12
CA TYR A 321 -13.14 7.58 5.43
C TYR A 321 -13.15 7.21 6.92
N GLY A 322 -12.02 6.74 7.46
CA GLY A 322 -11.94 6.35 8.87
C GLY A 322 -12.21 7.50 9.84
N ILE A 323 -11.71 8.70 9.55
CA ILE A 323 -11.95 9.90 10.38
C ILE A 323 -13.42 10.31 10.35
N GLN A 324 -14.08 10.28 9.18
CA GLN A 324 -15.51 10.59 9.08
C GLN A 324 -16.37 9.57 9.84
N ILE A 325 -16.02 8.29 9.78
CA ILE A 325 -16.68 7.23 10.54
C ILE A 325 -16.48 7.44 12.05
N LEU A 326 -15.25 7.68 12.50
CA LEU A 326 -14.94 7.90 13.93
C LEU A 326 -15.58 9.16 14.50
N ARG A 327 -15.81 10.18 13.69
CA ARG A 327 -16.57 11.39 14.05
C ARG A 327 -18.08 11.18 14.07
N GLY A 328 -18.57 10.00 13.64
CA GLY A 328 -20.01 9.69 13.53
C GLY A 328 -20.72 10.44 12.40
N ASN A 329 -20.00 10.96 11.41
CA ASN A 329 -20.56 11.71 10.32
C ASN A 329 -21.23 10.83 9.25
N ILE A 330 -20.73 9.61 9.09
CA ILE A 330 -21.20 8.66 8.07
C ILE A 330 -20.99 7.22 8.52
N GLU A 331 -21.91 6.35 8.13
CA GLU A 331 -21.79 4.91 8.33
C GLU A 331 -20.92 4.28 7.21
N PRO A 332 -20.11 3.25 7.51
CA PRO A 332 -19.28 2.56 6.50
C PRO A 332 -20.11 2.10 5.29
N SER A 333 -21.31 1.56 5.56
CA SER A 333 -22.24 1.06 4.54
C SER A 333 -22.73 2.12 3.55
N ALA A 334 -22.67 3.39 3.90
CA ALA A 334 -23.11 4.51 3.04
C ALA A 334 -21.98 5.08 2.18
N LEU A 335 -20.73 4.67 2.41
CA LEU A 335 -19.58 5.15 1.64
C LEU A 335 -19.47 4.40 0.31
N PRO A 336 -19.25 5.10 -0.81
CA PRO A 336 -18.90 4.46 -2.08
C PRO A 336 -17.51 3.82 -1.99
N VAL A 337 -17.24 2.87 -2.88
CA VAL A 337 -15.85 2.39 -3.07
C VAL A 337 -14.98 3.57 -3.51
N GLY A 338 -13.94 3.84 -2.76
CA GLY A 338 -13.03 4.93 -3.04
C GLY A 338 -12.15 4.61 -4.27
N VAL A 339 -12.65 4.95 -5.44
CA VAL A 339 -11.90 4.94 -6.69
C VAL A 339 -11.46 6.35 -7.00
N LEU A 340 -10.16 6.59 -7.05
CA LEU A 340 -9.60 7.91 -7.31
C LEU A 340 -9.66 8.25 -8.80
N SER A 341 -10.11 9.46 -9.11
CA SER A 341 -10.17 10.02 -10.46
C SER A 341 -9.94 11.54 -10.37
N PRO A 342 -9.06 12.12 -11.20
CA PRO A 342 -8.24 11.47 -12.23
C PRO A 342 -7.16 10.55 -11.66
N PRO A 343 -6.61 9.61 -12.47
CA PRO A 343 -5.50 8.77 -12.04
C PRO A 343 -4.21 9.56 -11.87
N ASP A 344 -3.32 9.04 -11.03
CA ASP A 344 -1.94 9.52 -10.95
C ASP A 344 -1.14 9.01 -12.15
N ILE A 345 -0.50 9.93 -12.87
CA ILE A 345 0.37 9.62 -14.00
C ILE A 345 1.79 10.07 -13.65
N SER A 346 2.73 9.13 -13.70
CA SER A 346 4.15 9.44 -13.54
C SER A 346 4.91 9.09 -14.82
N ILE A 347 5.88 9.90 -15.21
CA ILE A 347 6.62 9.79 -16.47
C ILE A 347 8.12 9.90 -16.21
N SER A 348 8.92 8.97 -16.79
CA SER A 348 10.37 9.02 -16.81
C SER A 348 10.87 9.26 -18.24
N PHE A 349 11.39 10.45 -18.51
CA PHE A 349 12.00 10.77 -19.79
C PHE A 349 13.31 10.00 -20.01
N GLN A 350 14.03 9.64 -18.93
CA GLN A 350 15.19 8.76 -19.02
C GLN A 350 14.83 7.40 -19.64
N GLN A 351 13.72 6.80 -19.20
CA GLN A 351 13.26 5.53 -19.75
C GLN A 351 12.65 5.69 -21.16
N ALA A 352 11.98 6.81 -21.42
CA ALA A 352 11.49 7.11 -22.77
C ALA A 352 12.66 7.23 -23.77
N ALA A 353 13.72 7.92 -23.41
CA ALA A 353 14.95 8.03 -24.24
C ALA A 353 15.61 6.65 -24.46
N ARG A 354 15.67 5.78 -23.42
CA ARG A 354 16.24 4.43 -23.52
C ARG A 354 15.56 3.59 -24.60
N VAL A 355 14.23 3.59 -24.64
CA VAL A 355 13.45 2.80 -25.63
C VAL A 355 13.08 3.62 -26.88
N LYS A 356 13.53 4.86 -26.99
CA LYS A 356 13.20 5.81 -28.09
C LYS A 356 11.70 6.04 -28.26
N ALA A 357 10.95 6.01 -27.14
CA ALA A 357 9.52 6.26 -27.15
C ALA A 357 9.24 7.77 -27.11
N GLN A 358 8.24 8.19 -27.90
CA GLN A 358 7.70 9.54 -27.84
C GLN A 358 6.50 9.54 -26.89
N ILE A 359 6.49 10.48 -25.95
CA ILE A 359 5.38 10.64 -25.01
C ILE A 359 4.47 11.74 -25.54
N PRO A 360 3.19 11.45 -25.83
CA PRO A 360 2.24 12.44 -26.29
C PRO A 360 2.10 13.60 -25.29
N PHE A 361 2.06 14.83 -25.82
CA PHE A 361 1.97 16.04 -25.02
C PHE A 361 0.79 16.02 -24.05
N SER A 362 -0.36 15.49 -24.48
CA SER A 362 -1.54 15.35 -23.61
C SER A 362 -1.31 14.48 -22.38
N LEU A 363 -0.41 13.51 -22.41
CA LEU A 363 -0.03 12.73 -21.23
C LEU A 363 0.93 13.50 -20.32
N ILE A 364 1.84 14.29 -20.91
CA ILE A 364 2.75 15.18 -20.18
C ILE A 364 1.95 16.24 -19.40
N GLU A 365 0.93 16.83 -20.02
CA GLU A 365 0.07 17.82 -19.34
C GLU A 365 -0.67 17.21 -18.13
N MET A 366 -1.13 15.97 -18.25
CA MET A 366 -1.89 15.27 -17.23
C MET A 366 -1.01 14.65 -16.13
N ALA A 367 0.31 14.60 -16.32
CA ALA A 367 1.20 13.90 -15.38
C ALA A 367 1.27 14.58 -14.02
N SER A 368 1.10 13.80 -12.97
CA SER A 368 1.33 14.20 -11.57
C SER A 368 2.83 14.36 -11.31
N ASP A 369 3.63 13.41 -11.81
CA ASP A 369 5.06 13.38 -11.60
C ASP A 369 5.82 13.25 -12.92
N ILE A 370 6.89 14.01 -13.07
CA ILE A 370 7.76 13.95 -14.24
C ILE A 370 9.21 13.95 -13.80
N TYR A 371 9.95 12.98 -14.32
CA TYR A 371 11.40 12.87 -14.17
C TYR A 371 12.08 13.15 -15.51
N ALA A 372 13.04 14.08 -15.52
CA ALA A 372 13.84 14.45 -16.68
C ALA A 372 14.79 13.30 -17.11
N GLU A 373 15.48 13.45 -18.23
CA GLU A 373 16.44 12.45 -18.72
C GLU A 373 17.64 12.23 -17.78
N ASN A 374 18.02 13.26 -17.03
CA ASN A 374 19.06 13.19 -16.01
C ASN A 374 18.58 12.56 -14.68
N GLY A 375 17.31 12.19 -14.59
CA GLY A 375 16.68 11.61 -13.40
C GLY A 375 16.14 12.62 -12.39
N GLU A 376 16.29 13.92 -12.64
CA GLU A 376 15.75 14.97 -11.79
C GLU A 376 14.21 15.01 -11.85
N ARG A 377 13.56 15.15 -10.70
CA ARG A 377 12.10 15.32 -10.65
C ARG A 377 11.75 16.78 -10.95
N ILE A 378 11.14 17.03 -12.10
CA ILE A 378 10.77 18.37 -12.59
C ILE A 378 9.31 18.71 -12.39
N ARG A 379 8.46 17.74 -12.05
CA ARG A 379 7.07 17.94 -11.60
C ARG A 379 6.79 16.98 -10.46
N ALA A 380 6.13 17.47 -9.42
CA ALA A 380 5.71 16.72 -8.24
C ALA A 380 4.27 17.07 -7.89
N ASP A 381 3.42 16.06 -7.69
CA ASP A 381 2.01 16.22 -7.32
C ASP A 381 1.26 17.25 -8.20
N GLY A 382 1.56 17.26 -9.51
CA GLY A 382 0.99 18.18 -10.50
C GLY A 382 1.62 19.59 -10.53
N MET A 383 2.52 19.92 -9.63
CA MET A 383 3.20 21.21 -9.56
C MET A 383 4.59 21.14 -10.18
N SER A 384 4.91 22.09 -11.06
CA SER A 384 6.28 22.22 -11.58
C SER A 384 7.23 22.58 -10.45
N MET A 385 8.35 21.88 -10.36
CA MET A 385 9.42 22.22 -9.42
C MET A 385 10.29 23.30 -10.07
N GLU A 386 10.55 24.38 -9.33
CA GLU A 386 11.57 25.36 -9.76
C GLU A 386 12.92 24.65 -9.73
N SER A 387 13.63 24.62 -10.87
CA SER A 387 15.02 24.20 -10.86
C SER A 387 15.76 25.21 -9.99
N GLU A 388 16.40 24.76 -8.91
CA GLU A 388 17.43 25.59 -8.28
C GLU A 388 18.45 25.90 -9.36
N ALA A 389 18.42 27.13 -9.86
CA ALA A 389 19.42 27.58 -10.83
C ALA A 389 20.80 27.50 -10.19
N PRO A 390 21.84 27.00 -10.92
CA PRO A 390 23.19 26.84 -10.41
C PRO A 390 23.83 28.13 -9.96
#